data_b88bb858822e8c1aa3fc02540af0ddfc
#
_entry.id   b88bb858822e8c1aa3fc02540af0ddfc
#
_cell.length_a   1.000
_cell.length_b   1.000
_cell.length_c   1.000
_cell.angle_alpha   90.00
_cell.angle_beta   90.00
_cell.angle_gamma   90.00
#
_symmetry.space_group_name_H-M   'P 1'
#
loop_
_entity.id
_entity.type
_entity.pdbx_description
1 polymer ?
#
loop_
_entity_poly.entity_id
_entity_poly.type
_entity_poly.pdbx_seq_one_letter_code
_entity_poly.pdbx_strand_id
1 'polypeptide(L)'
;MERITTKQQHFIDAQGRTRIFHGVNIIDKSYTQEVKRAFCQPINKKDVEGLPDSVLDNCAKSGFNLIRLGFNWANIEPQPGQYNESYIDSLEDILDRCAQRGIYVFLDLHQDLYANFPTRFGDCDGAPLWAAHTQPYTVKKQRLVWADGYFWDKGIHRAFDNFWENAPHNGKGLQDYFADMLRHLARRLGNHPALFGWDYLNEPYIGKEGGRVFRKLIANLVKHTLFDRDIKLGKLLGDALIPKRRDHLLDNYGDPVFHRIALSCAELIRRFDEERYGPFLNKMTAAVREVTPNGIAFADNCYYSNLGIPCAVPPIAVNGVREKQQCFQPHGYDLTVDTPAYAFANNSRIEGIFAEHRRTQQRLDTPVVVGEWGGGGEGDRWLPHVRFLMDLFDSYQWSNAYFCYGQDFFAQPLMQIIARPYPMAVAGTIQSYAYQSESKRFTLEFTQDGSGSTQIYLPRAYQSMEAPGETRVLPIDGSEAVIVEIDAPVGAQRIVIQL
;
A
#
# COMPACT_ATOMS: atom_id res chain seq x y z
N MET A 1 22.41 -1.77 7.48
CA MET A 1 21.27 -2.66 7.20
C MET A 1 21.62 -3.63 6.07
N GLU A 2 21.09 -4.84 6.09
CA GLU A 2 21.26 -5.82 5.01
C GLU A 2 20.34 -5.46 3.83
N ARG A 3 20.79 -5.78 2.60
CA ARG A 3 19.90 -5.61 1.44
C ARG A 3 18.86 -6.72 1.39
N ILE A 4 17.62 -6.31 1.14
CA ILE A 4 16.52 -7.23 0.86
C ILE A 4 16.43 -7.44 -0.66
N THR A 5 16.26 -8.69 -1.05
CA THR A 5 16.06 -9.12 -2.43
C THR A 5 14.76 -9.89 -2.56
N THR A 6 14.35 -10.21 -3.78
CA THR A 6 13.17 -11.02 -4.03
C THR A 6 13.54 -12.35 -4.68
N LYS A 7 12.87 -13.42 -4.24
CA LYS A 7 12.99 -14.76 -4.84
C LYS A 7 11.59 -15.38 -4.89
N GLN A 8 11.03 -15.52 -6.10
CA GLN A 8 9.64 -15.96 -6.27
C GLN A 8 8.70 -15.07 -5.43
N GLN A 9 7.86 -15.64 -4.59
CA GLN A 9 6.87 -14.93 -3.79
C GLN A 9 7.40 -14.46 -2.41
N HIS A 10 8.73 -14.43 -2.21
CA HIS A 10 9.33 -14.10 -0.92
C HIS A 10 10.35 -12.98 -1.00
N PHE A 11 10.42 -12.19 0.06
CA PHE A 11 11.55 -11.31 0.34
C PHE A 11 12.63 -12.12 1.04
N ILE A 12 13.88 -11.92 0.64
CA ILE A 12 15.03 -12.66 1.15
C ILE A 12 16.10 -11.66 1.60
N ASP A 13 16.65 -11.86 2.79
CA ASP A 13 17.79 -11.09 3.28
C ASP A 13 19.14 -11.69 2.82
N ALA A 14 20.23 -11.02 3.21
CA ALA A 14 21.59 -11.43 2.82
C ALA A 14 22.01 -12.78 3.41
N GLN A 15 21.34 -13.25 4.47
CA GLN A 15 21.56 -14.58 5.07
C GLN A 15 20.73 -15.68 4.38
N GLY A 16 19.83 -15.33 3.46
CA GLY A 16 18.94 -16.25 2.79
C GLY A 16 17.61 -16.51 3.52
N ARG A 17 17.34 -15.78 4.62
CA ARG A 17 16.11 -15.94 5.40
C ARG A 17 14.92 -15.29 4.71
N THR A 18 13.75 -15.91 4.82
CA THR A 18 12.46 -15.33 4.40
C THR A 18 12.08 -14.19 5.34
N ARG A 19 11.71 -13.03 4.77
CA ARG A 19 11.36 -11.82 5.53
C ARG A 19 9.89 -11.46 5.36
N ILE A 20 9.28 -11.06 6.48
CA ILE A 20 7.95 -10.42 6.52
C ILE A 20 8.13 -9.00 7.08
N PHE A 21 7.39 -8.06 6.52
CA PHE A 21 7.46 -6.66 6.90
C PHE A 21 6.08 -6.15 7.33
N HIS A 22 6.04 -5.54 8.51
CA HIS A 22 4.89 -4.76 8.95
C HIS A 22 5.28 -3.28 8.96
N GLY A 23 4.41 -2.43 8.44
CA GLY A 23 4.74 -1.04 8.27
C GLY A 23 3.56 -0.08 8.34
N VAL A 24 3.88 1.16 8.08
CA VAL A 24 2.93 2.27 8.07
C VAL A 24 3.26 3.24 6.94
N ASN A 25 2.22 3.84 6.38
CA ASN A 25 2.36 4.94 5.43
C ASN A 25 2.64 6.24 6.17
N ILE A 26 3.68 6.97 5.74
CA ILE A 26 3.98 8.34 6.14
C ILE A 26 4.01 9.16 4.86
N ILE A 27 3.06 10.10 4.69
CA ILE A 27 2.84 10.78 3.42
C ILE A 27 2.96 12.29 3.59
N ASP A 28 3.81 12.91 2.76
CA ASP A 28 3.92 14.35 2.64
C ASP A 28 2.91 14.91 1.62
N LYS A 29 1.84 15.50 2.13
CA LYS A 29 0.84 16.22 1.32
C LYS A 29 1.01 17.74 1.45
N SER A 30 2.21 18.26 1.46
CA SER A 30 2.58 19.63 1.82
C SER A 30 1.93 20.74 0.99
N TYR A 31 1.39 20.42 -0.18
CA TYR A 31 0.61 21.39 -0.96
C TYR A 31 -0.84 21.57 -0.48
N THR A 32 -1.30 20.79 0.48
CA THR A 32 -2.69 20.78 0.94
C THR A 32 -2.86 21.46 2.30
N GLN A 33 -2.49 22.72 2.42
CA GLN A 33 -2.31 23.45 3.69
C GLN A 33 -3.56 23.58 4.59
N GLU A 34 -4.76 23.14 4.24
CA GLU A 34 -5.96 23.51 4.99
C GLU A 34 -6.96 22.40 5.33
N VAL A 35 -6.75 21.14 4.97
CA VAL A 35 -7.74 20.10 5.27
C VAL A 35 -7.26 19.15 6.34
N LYS A 36 -7.85 19.31 7.53
CA LYS A 36 -7.78 18.28 8.59
C LYS A 36 -8.62 17.09 8.15
N ARG A 37 -8.01 16.05 7.62
CA ARG A 37 -8.66 14.74 7.49
C ARG A 37 -8.83 14.14 8.88
N ALA A 38 -9.98 13.54 9.15
CA ALA A 38 -10.22 12.83 10.39
C ALA A 38 -9.26 11.65 10.61
N PHE A 39 -8.63 11.12 9.54
CA PHE A 39 -7.91 9.86 9.52
C PHE A 39 -6.45 9.93 9.07
N CYS A 40 -6.08 10.92 8.26
CA CYS A 40 -4.70 11.21 7.91
C CYS A 40 -4.47 12.69 8.06
N GLN A 41 -3.64 13.08 9.02
CA GLN A 41 -3.12 14.45 9.04
C GLN A 41 -2.03 14.50 7.97
N PRO A 42 -2.17 15.35 6.93
CA PRO A 42 -1.07 15.52 6.00
C PRO A 42 0.15 15.98 6.77
N ILE A 43 1.25 15.28 6.57
CA ILE A 43 2.55 15.78 6.94
C ILE A 43 2.77 16.97 6.02
N ASN A 44 2.79 18.19 6.55
CA ASN A 44 3.10 19.35 5.74
C ASN A 44 4.61 19.37 5.43
N LYS A 45 5.04 20.25 4.50
CA LYS A 45 6.47 20.35 4.13
C LYS A 45 7.42 20.48 5.32
N LYS A 46 6.93 21.12 6.41
CA LYS A 46 7.67 21.19 7.69
C LYS A 46 7.68 19.86 8.44
N ASP A 47 6.82 18.91 8.10
CA ASP A 47 6.70 17.63 8.79
C ASP A 47 7.58 16.54 8.16
N VAL A 48 7.92 16.62 6.86
CA VAL A 48 9.00 15.80 6.27
C VAL A 48 10.36 16.35 6.70
N GLU A 49 10.56 17.68 6.61
CA GLU A 49 11.74 18.37 7.15
C GLU A 49 11.82 18.30 8.68
N GLY A 50 10.71 17.98 9.37
CA GLY A 50 10.59 17.96 10.82
C GLY A 50 9.92 16.71 11.39
N LEU A 51 9.96 15.56 10.67
CA LEU A 51 9.44 14.29 11.20
C LEU A 51 10.17 13.97 12.52
N PRO A 52 9.48 13.94 13.69
CA PRO A 52 10.16 13.75 14.96
C PRO A 52 10.77 12.35 15.05
N ASP A 53 11.94 12.22 15.63
CA ASP A 53 12.57 10.92 15.91
C ASP A 53 11.67 10.00 16.74
N SER A 54 10.87 10.57 17.63
CA SER A 54 9.89 9.82 18.42
C SER A 54 8.88 9.04 17.58
N VAL A 55 8.56 9.49 16.36
CA VAL A 55 7.69 8.76 15.44
C VAL A 55 8.39 7.49 14.96
N LEU A 56 9.64 7.60 14.52
CA LEU A 56 10.45 6.46 14.07
C LEU A 56 10.78 5.51 15.21
N ASP A 57 11.05 6.04 16.42
CA ASP A 57 11.23 5.23 17.64
C ASP A 57 9.97 4.42 17.96
N ASN A 58 8.80 5.05 17.87
CA ASN A 58 7.53 4.38 18.11
C ASN A 58 7.21 3.34 17.01
N CYS A 59 7.58 3.60 15.74
CA CYS A 59 7.50 2.58 14.69
C CYS A 59 8.33 1.34 15.07
N ALA A 60 9.60 1.52 15.43
CA ALA A 60 10.48 0.41 15.80
C ALA A 60 9.95 -0.35 17.04
N LYS A 61 9.50 0.37 18.08
CA LYS A 61 8.90 -0.21 19.28
C LYS A 61 7.63 -1.00 19.02
N SER A 62 6.85 -0.60 18.01
CA SER A 62 5.62 -1.27 17.57
C SER A 62 5.87 -2.44 16.60
N GLY A 63 7.14 -2.77 16.31
CA GLY A 63 7.50 -3.81 15.35
C GLY A 63 7.36 -3.41 13.89
N PHE A 64 7.15 -2.13 13.60
CA PHE A 64 7.14 -1.66 12.22
C PHE A 64 8.57 -1.52 11.71
N ASN A 65 8.94 -2.41 10.80
CA ASN A 65 10.25 -2.46 10.15
C ASN A 65 10.23 -1.98 8.70
N LEU A 66 9.10 -1.41 8.27
CA LEU A 66 8.88 -0.86 6.94
C LEU A 66 8.10 0.46 7.01
N ILE A 67 8.52 1.46 6.23
CA ILE A 67 7.75 2.69 5.99
C ILE A 67 7.53 2.83 4.50
N ARG A 68 6.28 3.06 4.09
CA ARG A 68 5.96 3.62 2.78
C ARG A 68 5.98 5.12 2.91
N LEU A 69 7.03 5.75 2.35
CA LEU A 69 7.25 7.19 2.41
C LEU A 69 6.70 7.83 1.15
N GLY A 70 5.51 8.43 1.26
CA GLY A 70 4.85 9.12 0.16
C GLY A 70 5.30 10.57 0.03
N PHE A 71 5.65 10.98 -1.19
CA PHE A 71 6.00 12.35 -1.56
C PHE A 71 5.63 12.62 -3.02
N ASN A 72 5.58 13.88 -3.40
CA ASN A 72 5.02 14.30 -4.67
C ASN A 72 6.09 14.62 -5.73
N TRP A 73 5.80 14.33 -7.00
CA TRP A 73 6.63 14.79 -8.13
C TRP A 73 6.87 16.31 -8.07
N ALA A 74 5.81 17.07 -7.75
CA ALA A 74 5.89 18.52 -7.63
C ALA A 74 6.91 19.03 -6.59
N ASN A 75 7.17 18.25 -5.52
CA ASN A 75 8.16 18.61 -4.49
C ASN A 75 9.58 18.38 -4.99
N ILE A 76 9.79 17.39 -5.86
CA ILE A 76 11.10 17.06 -6.43
C ILE A 76 11.44 17.95 -7.62
N GLU A 77 10.49 18.17 -8.53
CA GLU A 77 10.70 18.89 -9.80
C GLU A 77 9.66 20.03 -9.95
N PRO A 78 9.78 21.11 -9.15
CA PRO A 78 8.82 22.21 -9.17
C PRO A 78 8.78 22.98 -10.50
N GLN A 79 9.86 22.95 -11.26
CA GLN A 79 9.96 23.49 -12.63
C GLN A 79 10.60 22.45 -13.54
N PRO A 80 10.30 22.41 -14.85
CA PRO A 80 10.81 21.41 -15.77
C PRO A 80 12.33 21.30 -15.75
N GLY A 81 12.87 20.15 -15.36
CA GLY A 81 14.30 19.87 -15.29
C GLY A 81 15.04 20.54 -14.14
N GLN A 82 14.35 21.15 -13.19
CA GLN A 82 14.94 21.78 -12.01
C GLN A 82 14.54 21.02 -10.74
N TYR A 83 15.53 20.38 -10.11
CA TYR A 83 15.29 19.54 -8.94
C TYR A 83 15.47 20.31 -7.64
N ASN A 84 14.64 20.04 -6.66
CA ASN A 84 14.68 20.63 -5.33
C ASN A 84 15.62 19.80 -4.43
N GLU A 85 16.91 20.13 -4.47
CA GLU A 85 17.93 19.38 -3.74
C GLU A 85 17.69 19.40 -2.22
N SER A 86 17.21 20.53 -1.66
CA SER A 86 16.94 20.60 -0.22
C SER A 86 15.82 19.66 0.22
N TYR A 87 14.84 19.40 -0.65
CA TYR A 87 13.81 18.42 -0.38
C TYR A 87 14.35 16.98 -0.47
N ILE A 88 15.23 16.72 -1.45
CA ILE A 88 15.90 15.42 -1.58
C ILE A 88 16.81 15.16 -0.37
N ASP A 89 17.52 16.16 0.14
CA ASP A 89 18.31 16.08 1.38
C ASP A 89 17.43 15.67 2.59
N SER A 90 16.20 16.19 2.67
CA SER A 90 15.25 15.81 3.72
C SER A 90 14.80 14.34 3.61
N LEU A 91 14.64 13.82 2.38
CA LEU A 91 14.33 12.39 2.18
C LEU A 91 15.53 11.52 2.58
N GLU A 92 16.75 11.94 2.25
CA GLU A 92 17.98 11.23 2.64
C GLU A 92 18.16 11.19 4.17
N ASP A 93 17.89 12.31 4.88
CA ASP A 93 17.88 12.37 6.34
C ASP A 93 16.87 11.39 6.96
N ILE A 94 15.66 11.29 6.41
CA ILE A 94 14.68 10.30 6.88
C ILE A 94 15.20 8.88 6.68
N LEU A 95 15.79 8.57 5.54
CA LEU A 95 16.39 7.27 5.28
C LEU A 95 17.51 6.95 6.28
N ASP A 96 18.39 7.91 6.58
CA ASP A 96 19.46 7.76 7.57
C ASP A 96 18.91 7.43 8.97
N ARG A 97 17.90 8.18 9.40
CA ARG A 97 17.26 7.97 10.71
C ARG A 97 16.50 6.65 10.78
N CYS A 98 15.88 6.20 9.67
CA CYS A 98 15.28 4.89 9.54
C CYS A 98 16.35 3.78 9.61
N ALA A 99 17.49 3.96 8.93
CA ALA A 99 18.59 3.00 8.96
C ALA A 99 19.12 2.76 10.38
N GLN A 100 19.22 3.80 11.21
CA GLN A 100 19.65 3.71 12.61
C GLN A 100 18.73 2.85 13.46
N ARG A 101 17.45 2.69 13.05
CA ARG A 101 16.39 1.94 13.75
C ARG A 101 16.07 0.60 13.10
N GLY A 102 16.79 0.21 12.05
CA GLY A 102 16.51 -1.03 11.32
C GLY A 102 15.21 -1.00 10.51
N ILE A 103 14.69 0.19 10.20
CA ILE A 103 13.47 0.38 9.41
C ILE A 103 13.84 0.54 7.93
N TYR A 104 13.24 -0.27 7.08
CA TYR A 104 13.33 -0.13 5.63
C TYR A 104 12.32 0.89 5.11
N VAL A 105 12.65 1.54 4.01
CA VAL A 105 11.79 2.56 3.38
C VAL A 105 11.62 2.27 1.91
N PHE A 106 10.41 2.19 1.41
CA PHE A 106 10.17 2.32 -0.02
C PHE A 106 9.56 3.69 -0.33
N LEU A 107 10.06 4.25 -1.42
CA LEU A 107 9.78 5.61 -1.84
C LEU A 107 8.57 5.61 -2.77
N ASP A 108 7.48 6.21 -2.32
CA ASP A 108 6.23 6.31 -3.03
C ASP A 108 6.08 7.68 -3.69
N LEU A 109 6.04 7.70 -5.03
CA LEU A 109 5.63 8.88 -5.79
C LEU A 109 4.12 8.99 -5.73
N HIS A 110 3.68 9.63 -4.65
CA HIS A 110 2.28 9.75 -4.30
C HIS A 110 1.54 10.73 -5.21
N GLN A 111 0.32 10.38 -5.56
CA GLN A 111 -0.62 11.24 -6.26
C GLN A 111 -2.06 10.94 -5.82
N ASP A 112 -2.83 12.00 -5.66
CA ASP A 112 -4.29 11.97 -5.61
C ASP A 112 -4.83 12.96 -6.63
N LEU A 113 -5.65 12.47 -7.57
CA LEU A 113 -6.25 13.28 -8.64
C LEU A 113 -5.24 13.97 -9.56
N TYR A 114 -4.04 13.35 -9.75
CA TYR A 114 -2.96 13.73 -10.65
C TYR A 114 -2.05 14.85 -10.17
N ALA A 115 -2.57 15.99 -9.73
CA ALA A 115 -1.78 17.18 -9.40
C ALA A 115 -2.50 18.05 -8.36
N ASN A 116 -1.76 18.97 -7.75
CA ASN A 116 -2.30 19.89 -6.75
C ASN A 116 -3.29 20.91 -7.35
N PHE A 117 -4.47 20.42 -7.72
CA PHE A 117 -5.57 21.28 -8.17
C PHE A 117 -6.31 21.91 -6.98
N PRO A 118 -6.84 23.14 -7.14
CA PRO A 118 -7.67 23.77 -6.10
C PRO A 118 -8.99 23.02 -5.97
N THR A 119 -9.09 22.15 -4.97
CA THR A 119 -10.26 21.31 -4.71
C THR A 119 -11.00 21.70 -3.45
N ARG A 120 -12.18 21.08 -3.21
CA ARG A 120 -12.97 21.34 -2.01
C ARG A 120 -12.35 20.68 -0.76
N PHE A 121 -11.75 19.51 -0.93
CA PHE A 121 -11.25 18.67 0.17
C PHE A 121 -9.75 18.83 0.40
N GLY A 122 -9.03 19.52 -0.51
CA GLY A 122 -7.58 19.70 -0.40
C GLY A 122 -6.77 18.43 -0.58
N ASP A 123 -7.34 17.43 -1.23
CA ASP A 123 -6.78 16.07 -1.33
C ASP A 123 -6.09 15.79 -2.66
N CYS A 124 -5.83 16.81 -3.47
CA CYS A 124 -5.11 16.67 -4.72
C CYS A 124 -3.62 16.92 -4.50
N ASP A 125 -2.82 16.00 -4.95
CA ASP A 125 -1.37 16.10 -4.95
C ASP A 125 -0.75 15.31 -6.12
N GLY A 126 0.56 15.29 -6.24
CA GLY A 126 1.28 14.52 -7.25
C GLY A 126 2.10 15.38 -8.20
N ALA A 127 1.67 15.49 -9.46
CA ALA A 127 2.40 16.18 -10.49
C ALA A 127 2.46 17.71 -10.27
N PRO A 128 3.55 18.36 -10.69
CA PRO A 128 3.59 19.82 -10.73
C PRO A 128 2.58 20.36 -11.78
N LEU A 129 2.04 21.55 -11.53
CA LEU A 129 1.02 22.13 -12.41
C LEU A 129 1.47 22.31 -13.86
N TRP A 130 2.78 22.51 -14.10
CA TRP A 130 3.31 22.58 -15.46
C TRP A 130 3.15 21.25 -16.23
N ALA A 131 3.11 20.12 -15.53
CA ALA A 131 2.87 18.79 -16.11
C ALA A 131 1.37 18.43 -16.21
N ALA A 132 0.48 19.25 -15.63
CA ALA A 132 -0.95 18.99 -15.59
C ALA A 132 -1.66 19.57 -16.83
N HIS A 133 -1.51 18.92 -17.96
CA HIS A 133 -2.10 19.33 -19.23
C HIS A 133 -3.60 19.02 -19.29
N THR A 134 -4.44 19.88 -18.72
CA THR A 134 -5.89 19.68 -18.62
C THR A 134 -6.70 20.25 -19.79
N GLN A 135 -6.10 21.14 -20.60
CA GLN A 135 -6.80 21.86 -21.68
C GLN A 135 -7.54 20.92 -22.65
N PRO A 136 -8.75 21.29 -23.12
CA PRO A 136 -9.45 22.57 -22.87
C PRO A 136 -10.32 22.60 -21.60
N TYR A 137 -10.17 21.65 -20.71
CA TYR A 137 -11.02 21.52 -19.51
C TYR A 137 -10.42 22.23 -18.30
N THR A 138 -11.30 22.72 -17.44
CA THR A 138 -10.94 23.24 -16.11
C THR A 138 -11.33 22.19 -15.06
N VAL A 139 -10.43 21.87 -14.16
CA VAL A 139 -10.69 20.96 -13.03
C VAL A 139 -11.71 21.59 -12.10
N LYS A 140 -12.73 20.82 -11.72
CA LYS A 140 -13.85 21.28 -10.89
C LYS A 140 -13.63 20.87 -9.45
N LYS A 141 -14.20 21.64 -8.53
CA LYS A 141 -14.25 21.23 -7.12
C LYS A 141 -15.10 19.99 -6.94
N GLN A 142 -14.61 19.03 -6.15
CA GLN A 142 -15.34 17.83 -5.79
C GLN A 142 -16.65 18.18 -5.07
N ARG A 143 -17.64 17.28 -5.19
CA ARG A 143 -19.01 17.52 -4.69
C ARG A 143 -19.36 16.65 -3.50
N LEU A 144 -19.08 15.35 -3.59
CA LEU A 144 -19.53 14.33 -2.64
C LEU A 144 -18.36 13.84 -1.78
N VAL A 145 -17.32 13.32 -2.41
CA VAL A 145 -16.11 12.76 -1.77
C VAL A 145 -14.88 13.28 -2.51
N TRP A 146 -13.71 13.17 -1.89
CA TRP A 146 -12.45 13.60 -2.50
C TRP A 146 -12.20 12.90 -3.84
N ALA A 147 -12.50 11.62 -3.93
CA ALA A 147 -12.26 10.78 -5.10
C ALA A 147 -13.23 11.00 -6.26
N ASP A 148 -14.24 11.86 -6.11
CA ASP A 148 -15.26 12.04 -7.16
C ASP A 148 -14.70 12.66 -8.45
N GLY A 149 -13.53 13.31 -8.36
CA GLY A 149 -12.77 13.77 -9.50
C GLY A 149 -12.39 12.65 -10.47
N TYR A 150 -12.06 11.47 -9.96
CA TYR A 150 -11.77 10.29 -10.78
C TYR A 150 -12.99 9.80 -11.58
N PHE A 151 -14.22 10.04 -11.11
CA PHE A 151 -15.40 9.48 -11.75
C PHE A 151 -15.91 10.32 -12.91
N TRP A 152 -15.78 11.65 -12.86
CA TRP A 152 -16.41 12.54 -13.86
C TRP A 152 -15.66 13.83 -14.21
N ASP A 153 -14.51 14.14 -13.57
CA ASP A 153 -13.81 15.38 -13.94
C ASP A 153 -12.98 15.20 -15.20
N LYS A 154 -13.38 15.92 -16.26
CA LYS A 154 -12.73 15.83 -17.58
C LYS A 154 -11.31 16.42 -17.59
N GLY A 155 -11.02 17.39 -16.72
CA GLY A 155 -9.69 17.98 -16.61
C GLY A 155 -8.70 16.98 -16.03
N ILE A 156 -9.09 16.26 -14.95
CA ILE A 156 -8.31 15.20 -14.34
C ILE A 156 -8.11 14.06 -15.34
N HIS A 157 -9.19 13.60 -15.99
CA HIS A 157 -9.08 12.55 -17.02
C HIS A 157 -8.10 12.95 -18.13
N ARG A 158 -8.15 14.22 -18.58
CA ARG A 158 -7.26 14.70 -19.64
C ARG A 158 -5.80 14.77 -19.21
N ALA A 159 -5.55 15.16 -17.95
CA ALA A 159 -4.19 15.18 -17.41
C ALA A 159 -3.57 13.78 -17.42
N PHE A 160 -4.30 12.77 -16.94
CA PHE A 160 -3.85 11.38 -17.01
C PHE A 160 -3.68 10.87 -18.44
N ASP A 161 -4.64 11.15 -19.34
CA ASP A 161 -4.51 10.76 -20.75
C ASP A 161 -3.22 11.32 -21.36
N ASN A 162 -2.92 12.60 -21.14
CA ASN A 162 -1.70 13.24 -21.63
C ASN A 162 -0.42 12.63 -21.02
N PHE A 163 -0.46 12.24 -19.75
CA PHE A 163 0.66 11.53 -19.12
C PHE A 163 0.88 10.16 -19.73
N TRP A 164 -0.17 9.36 -19.91
CA TRP A 164 -0.07 8.05 -20.52
C TRP A 164 0.32 8.09 -22.00
N GLU A 165 -0.05 9.14 -22.71
CA GLU A 165 0.35 9.39 -24.10
C GLU A 165 1.77 9.98 -24.22
N ASN A 166 2.46 10.21 -23.09
CA ASN A 166 3.76 10.89 -23.04
C ASN A 166 3.73 12.24 -23.77
N ALA A 167 2.65 13.01 -23.58
CA ALA A 167 2.44 14.26 -24.29
C ALA A 167 3.61 15.24 -24.08
N PRO A 168 4.02 16.01 -25.11
CA PRO A 168 5.17 16.87 -25.02
C PRO A 168 4.89 18.13 -24.18
N HIS A 169 5.85 18.48 -23.33
CA HIS A 169 5.97 19.77 -22.68
C HIS A 169 7.36 20.35 -23.00
N ASN A 170 7.42 21.53 -23.63
CA ASN A 170 8.67 22.13 -24.10
C ASN A 170 9.55 21.20 -24.94
N GLY A 171 8.94 20.38 -25.79
CA GLY A 171 9.65 19.46 -26.70
C GLY A 171 10.07 18.12 -26.11
N LYS A 172 9.78 17.85 -24.81
CA LYS A 172 10.11 16.59 -24.12
C LYS A 172 8.82 15.98 -23.54
N GLY A 173 8.68 14.66 -23.59
CA GLY A 173 7.49 13.98 -23.07
C GLY A 173 7.37 14.05 -21.54
N LEU A 174 6.13 14.06 -21.04
CA LEU A 174 5.87 14.12 -19.58
C LEU A 174 6.48 12.94 -18.84
N GLN A 175 6.38 11.72 -19.37
CA GLN A 175 7.03 10.54 -18.78
C GLN A 175 8.56 10.58 -18.93
N ASP A 176 9.11 11.34 -19.88
CA ASP A 176 10.56 11.50 -20.01
C ASP A 176 11.10 12.43 -18.93
N TYR A 177 10.37 13.47 -18.56
CA TYR A 177 10.67 14.28 -17.37
C TYR A 177 10.61 13.44 -16.11
N PHE A 178 9.55 12.65 -15.95
CA PHE A 178 9.38 11.78 -14.79
C PHE A 178 10.51 10.73 -14.67
N ALA A 179 10.95 10.14 -15.79
CA ALA A 179 12.07 9.22 -15.82
C ALA A 179 13.41 9.89 -15.45
N ASP A 180 13.63 11.14 -15.91
CA ASP A 180 14.84 11.88 -15.55
C ASP A 180 14.86 12.27 -14.08
N MET A 181 13.70 12.64 -13.51
CA MET A 181 13.55 12.89 -12.08
C MET A 181 13.88 11.64 -11.27
N LEU A 182 13.38 10.46 -11.68
CA LEU A 182 13.70 9.18 -11.05
C LEU A 182 15.20 8.84 -11.14
N ARG A 183 15.85 9.06 -12.29
CA ARG A 183 17.30 8.91 -12.42
C ARG A 183 18.05 9.80 -11.42
N HIS A 184 17.57 11.03 -11.27
CA HIS A 184 18.19 11.98 -10.33
C HIS A 184 18.06 11.49 -8.89
N LEU A 185 16.86 11.10 -8.46
CA LEU A 185 16.63 10.48 -7.14
C LEU A 185 17.48 9.22 -6.93
N ALA A 186 17.55 8.36 -7.95
CA ALA A 186 18.30 7.11 -7.86
C ALA A 186 19.81 7.32 -7.74
N ARG A 187 20.38 8.41 -8.29
CA ARG A 187 21.77 8.78 -8.07
C ARG A 187 22.05 9.15 -6.61
N ARG A 188 21.10 9.83 -5.97
CA ARG A 188 21.24 10.28 -4.58
C ARG A 188 20.92 9.14 -3.60
N LEU A 189 19.80 8.50 -3.75
CA LEU A 189 19.22 7.61 -2.75
C LEU A 189 19.37 6.11 -3.09
N GLY A 190 19.72 5.76 -4.33
CA GLY A 190 19.65 4.37 -4.81
C GLY A 190 20.62 3.39 -4.13
N ASN A 191 21.66 3.88 -3.47
CA ASN A 191 22.60 3.04 -2.71
C ASN A 191 22.39 3.10 -1.20
N HIS A 192 21.36 3.83 -0.74
CA HIS A 192 21.10 3.99 0.68
C HIS A 192 20.74 2.63 1.33
N PRO A 193 21.28 2.28 2.52
CA PRO A 193 21.06 0.96 3.13
C PRO A 193 19.62 0.74 3.61
N ALA A 194 18.87 1.80 3.92
CA ALA A 194 17.45 1.71 4.28
C ALA A 194 16.52 1.63 3.06
N LEU A 195 17.01 1.92 1.84
CA LEU A 195 16.16 1.88 0.66
C LEU A 195 15.70 0.44 0.39
N PHE A 196 14.39 0.20 0.55
CA PHE A 196 13.73 -1.05 0.22
C PHE A 196 13.35 -1.12 -1.26
N GLY A 197 12.75 -0.05 -1.78
CA GLY A 197 12.31 -0.04 -3.17
C GLY A 197 11.71 1.27 -3.65
N TRP A 198 11.20 1.20 -4.89
CA TRP A 198 10.67 2.30 -5.66
C TRP A 198 9.21 2.02 -6.04
N ASP A 199 8.30 2.77 -5.49
CA ASP A 199 6.90 2.83 -5.90
C ASP A 199 6.75 4.01 -6.86
N TYR A 200 6.63 3.70 -8.14
CA TYR A 200 6.75 4.73 -9.18
C TYR A 200 5.53 5.62 -9.33
N LEU A 201 4.37 5.19 -8.91
CA LEU A 201 3.15 5.99 -8.99
C LEU A 201 2.04 5.36 -8.16
N ASN A 202 1.61 6.06 -7.12
CA ASN A 202 0.44 5.69 -6.33
C ASN A 202 -0.81 5.55 -7.20
N GLU A 203 -1.52 4.43 -7.07
CA GLU A 203 -2.86 4.19 -7.63
C GLU A 203 -3.03 4.70 -9.07
N PRO A 204 -2.29 4.17 -10.06
CA PRO A 204 -2.35 4.65 -11.42
C PRO A 204 -3.79 4.67 -11.94
N TYR A 205 -4.22 5.84 -12.44
CA TYR A 205 -5.58 6.05 -12.88
C TYR A 205 -5.71 6.00 -14.41
N ILE A 206 -6.75 5.34 -14.90
CA ILE A 206 -6.96 4.98 -16.33
C ILE A 206 -7.29 6.18 -17.26
N GLY A 207 -7.42 7.41 -16.75
CA GLY A 207 -7.78 8.58 -17.56
C GLY A 207 -9.28 8.60 -17.93
N LYS A 208 -9.60 9.03 -19.17
CA LYS A 208 -11.00 9.18 -19.65
C LYS A 208 -11.82 7.89 -19.61
N GLU A 209 -11.18 6.73 -19.74
CA GLU A 209 -11.85 5.43 -19.65
C GLU A 209 -12.41 5.18 -18.25
N GLY A 210 -11.89 5.85 -17.21
CA GLY A 210 -12.41 5.77 -15.85
C GLY A 210 -13.88 6.13 -15.73
N GLY A 211 -14.33 7.12 -16.48
CA GLY A 211 -15.76 7.43 -16.57
C GLY A 211 -16.61 6.32 -17.22
N ARG A 212 -16.02 5.47 -18.07
CA ARG A 212 -16.69 4.26 -18.62
C ARG A 212 -16.73 3.15 -17.58
N VAL A 213 -15.63 2.93 -16.86
CA VAL A 213 -15.58 1.96 -15.75
C VAL A 213 -16.66 2.31 -14.73
N PHE A 214 -16.72 3.56 -14.27
CA PHE A 214 -17.71 4.00 -13.28
C PHE A 214 -19.15 3.78 -13.76
N ARG A 215 -19.50 4.21 -14.99
CA ARG A 215 -20.85 3.99 -15.56
C ARG A 215 -21.20 2.51 -15.67
N LYS A 216 -20.21 1.66 -16.04
CA LYS A 216 -20.40 0.22 -16.14
C LYS A 216 -20.60 -0.43 -14.79
N LEU A 217 -19.86 -0.01 -13.77
CA LEU A 217 -20.08 -0.46 -12.38
C LEU A 217 -21.49 -0.12 -11.92
N ILE A 218 -21.95 1.12 -12.11
CA ILE A 218 -23.31 1.54 -11.74
C ILE A 218 -24.38 0.74 -12.50
N ALA A 219 -24.22 0.55 -13.81
CA ALA A 219 -25.17 -0.23 -14.60
C ALA A 219 -25.26 -1.68 -14.14
N ASN A 220 -24.13 -2.31 -13.80
CA ASN A 220 -24.12 -3.67 -13.28
C ASN A 220 -24.62 -3.73 -11.84
N LEU A 221 -24.34 -2.71 -11.00
CA LEU A 221 -24.95 -2.60 -9.68
C LEU A 221 -26.48 -2.63 -9.79
N VAL A 222 -27.06 -1.79 -10.64
CA VAL A 222 -28.52 -1.75 -10.88
C VAL A 222 -29.03 -3.09 -11.40
N LYS A 223 -28.35 -3.69 -12.40
CA LYS A 223 -28.71 -5.00 -12.96
C LYS A 223 -28.74 -6.08 -11.89
N HIS A 224 -27.68 -6.22 -11.11
CA HIS A 224 -27.61 -7.22 -10.05
C HIS A 224 -28.62 -6.95 -8.93
N THR A 225 -28.85 -5.69 -8.56
CA THR A 225 -29.88 -5.31 -7.59
C THR A 225 -31.27 -5.84 -7.99
N LEU A 226 -31.60 -5.78 -9.29
CA LEU A 226 -32.93 -6.17 -9.77
C LEU A 226 -33.07 -7.66 -10.08
N PHE A 227 -32.00 -8.32 -10.49
CA PHE A 227 -32.07 -9.65 -11.07
C PHE A 227 -31.22 -10.72 -10.37
N ASP A 228 -30.35 -10.34 -9.44
CA ASP A 228 -29.50 -11.31 -8.72
C ASP A 228 -30.29 -11.98 -7.59
N ARG A 229 -30.25 -13.32 -7.55
CA ARG A 229 -30.95 -14.12 -6.53
C ARG A 229 -30.34 -13.99 -5.13
N ASP A 230 -29.07 -13.60 -5.06
CA ASP A 230 -28.36 -13.41 -3.80
C ASP A 230 -28.75 -12.08 -3.12
N ILE A 231 -29.38 -11.14 -3.85
CA ILE A 231 -29.87 -9.88 -3.30
C ILE A 231 -31.34 -10.04 -2.88
N LYS A 232 -31.60 -9.84 -1.60
CA LYS A 232 -32.95 -9.81 -1.05
C LYS A 232 -33.52 -8.40 -1.17
N LEU A 233 -34.26 -8.14 -2.26
CA LEU A 233 -34.78 -6.80 -2.59
C LEU A 233 -35.63 -6.20 -1.44
N GLY A 234 -36.41 -7.01 -0.73
CA GLY A 234 -37.18 -6.54 0.43
C GLY A 234 -36.32 -6.06 1.60
N LYS A 235 -35.17 -6.74 1.85
CA LYS A 235 -34.20 -6.30 2.85
C LYS A 235 -33.53 -5.00 2.40
N LEU A 236 -33.09 -4.93 1.14
CA LEU A 236 -32.46 -3.75 0.55
C LEU A 236 -33.38 -2.51 0.65
N LEU A 237 -34.64 -2.65 0.29
CA LEU A 237 -35.64 -1.57 0.41
C LEU A 237 -35.87 -1.17 1.88
N GLY A 238 -35.92 -2.14 2.79
CA GLY A 238 -36.02 -1.87 4.22
C GLY A 238 -34.81 -1.08 4.74
N ASP A 239 -33.59 -1.48 4.34
CA ASP A 239 -32.35 -0.81 4.73
C ASP A 239 -32.26 0.62 4.12
N ALA A 240 -32.78 0.82 2.90
CA ALA A 240 -32.80 2.13 2.25
C ALA A 240 -33.83 3.09 2.87
N LEU A 241 -35.02 2.60 3.24
CA LEU A 241 -36.14 3.41 3.70
C LEU A 241 -36.07 3.72 5.20
N ILE A 242 -35.46 2.85 6.00
CA ILE A 242 -35.36 3.01 7.46
C ILE A 242 -34.05 3.75 7.78
N PRO A 243 -34.07 5.02 8.27
CA PRO A 243 -32.88 5.80 8.48
C PRO A 243 -31.80 5.11 9.31
N LYS A 244 -32.16 4.40 10.37
CA LYS A 244 -31.23 3.67 11.25
C LYS A 244 -30.55 2.45 10.59
N ARG A 245 -30.98 2.05 9.39
CA ARG A 245 -30.45 0.89 8.66
C ARG A 245 -29.65 1.28 7.42
N ARG A 246 -29.61 2.58 7.08
CA ARG A 246 -28.92 3.05 5.86
C ARG A 246 -27.43 2.73 5.87
N ASP A 247 -26.79 2.70 7.03
CA ASP A 247 -25.39 2.35 7.18
C ASP A 247 -25.12 0.88 6.81
N HIS A 248 -26.16 0.01 6.86
CA HIS A 248 -26.11 -1.38 6.45
C HIS A 248 -26.52 -1.64 4.98
N LEU A 249 -26.79 -0.57 4.21
CA LEU A 249 -27.26 -0.72 2.83
C LEU A 249 -26.27 -1.53 1.98
N LEU A 250 -24.97 -1.28 2.17
CA LEU A 250 -23.90 -1.96 1.44
C LEU A 250 -23.64 -3.40 1.87
N ASP A 251 -24.19 -3.86 3.01
CA ASP A 251 -24.12 -5.27 3.43
C ASP A 251 -24.89 -6.20 2.49
N ASN A 252 -25.81 -5.66 1.69
CA ASN A 252 -26.51 -6.43 0.67
C ASN A 252 -25.64 -6.77 -0.54
N TYR A 253 -24.43 -6.18 -0.63
CA TYR A 253 -23.47 -6.36 -1.71
C TYR A 253 -22.14 -6.96 -1.18
N GLY A 254 -22.26 -8.07 -0.44
CA GLY A 254 -21.10 -8.89 -0.10
C GLY A 254 -20.60 -9.73 -1.29
N ASP A 255 -19.55 -10.51 -1.09
CA ASP A 255 -19.16 -11.55 -2.05
C ASP A 255 -20.25 -12.67 -2.04
N PRO A 256 -20.63 -13.28 -3.17
CA PRO A 256 -20.05 -13.11 -4.51
C PRO A 256 -20.70 -12.03 -5.40
N VAL A 257 -21.71 -11.30 -4.92
CA VAL A 257 -22.44 -10.30 -5.73
C VAL A 257 -21.51 -9.17 -6.15
N PHE A 258 -20.76 -8.62 -5.19
CA PHE A 258 -19.83 -7.52 -5.46
C PHE A 258 -18.75 -7.92 -6.46
N HIS A 259 -18.21 -9.13 -6.32
CA HIS A 259 -17.23 -9.69 -7.25
C HIS A 259 -17.78 -9.76 -8.69
N ARG A 260 -19.03 -10.24 -8.88
CA ARG A 260 -19.65 -10.24 -10.22
C ARG A 260 -19.79 -8.84 -10.83
N ILE A 261 -20.08 -7.83 -9.99
CA ILE A 261 -20.14 -6.43 -10.44
C ILE A 261 -18.75 -5.95 -10.86
N ALA A 262 -17.73 -6.19 -10.05
CA ALA A 262 -16.34 -5.80 -10.31
C ALA A 262 -15.80 -6.45 -11.58
N LEU A 263 -15.96 -7.76 -11.77
CA LEU A 263 -15.52 -8.51 -12.95
C LEU A 263 -16.05 -7.92 -14.26
N SER A 264 -17.21 -7.27 -14.25
CA SER A 264 -17.76 -6.65 -15.44
C SER A 264 -16.83 -5.63 -16.10
N CYS A 265 -15.91 -5.03 -15.33
CA CYS A 265 -14.98 -4.00 -15.79
C CYS A 265 -13.56 -4.52 -16.11
N ALA A 266 -13.30 -5.83 -15.89
CA ALA A 266 -11.96 -6.42 -16.01
C ALA A 266 -11.25 -6.11 -17.34
N GLU A 267 -11.95 -6.16 -18.46
CA GLU A 267 -11.37 -5.91 -19.79
C GLU A 267 -10.87 -4.47 -19.98
N LEU A 268 -11.54 -3.47 -19.37
CA LEU A 268 -11.10 -2.07 -19.45
C LEU A 268 -9.80 -1.87 -18.65
N ILE A 269 -9.72 -2.49 -17.47
CA ILE A 269 -8.52 -2.42 -16.63
C ILE A 269 -7.38 -3.21 -17.26
N ARG A 270 -7.65 -4.43 -17.77
CA ARG A 270 -6.64 -5.23 -18.46
C ARG A 270 -5.95 -4.45 -19.59
N ARG A 271 -6.73 -3.78 -20.45
CA ARG A 271 -6.17 -2.97 -21.53
C ARG A 271 -5.30 -1.82 -21.02
N PHE A 272 -5.71 -1.15 -19.98
CA PHE A 272 -4.91 -0.10 -19.36
C PHE A 272 -3.60 -0.66 -18.79
N ASP A 273 -3.68 -1.74 -18.02
CA ASP A 273 -2.54 -2.36 -17.37
C ASP A 273 -1.50 -2.84 -18.40
N GLU A 274 -1.96 -3.51 -19.48
CA GLU A 274 -1.08 -4.06 -20.51
C GLU A 274 -0.55 -3.00 -21.50
N GLU A 275 -1.39 -2.04 -21.91
CA GLU A 275 -1.06 -1.12 -23.01
C GLU A 275 -0.46 0.22 -22.52
N ARG A 276 -0.64 0.59 -21.24
CA ARG A 276 -0.22 1.90 -20.70
C ARG A 276 0.65 1.74 -19.45
N TYR A 277 0.14 1.10 -18.41
CA TYR A 277 0.83 1.03 -17.13
C TYR A 277 2.04 0.10 -17.14
N GLY A 278 1.96 -1.08 -17.74
CA GLY A 278 3.09 -1.99 -17.88
C GLY A 278 4.27 -1.36 -18.66
N PRO A 279 4.07 -0.74 -19.83
CA PRO A 279 5.13 0.01 -20.51
C PRO A 279 5.72 1.16 -19.68
N PHE A 280 4.90 1.87 -18.89
CA PHE A 280 5.36 2.89 -17.96
C PHE A 280 6.28 2.29 -16.88
N LEU A 281 5.88 1.21 -16.21
CA LEU A 281 6.70 0.53 -15.21
C LEU A 281 8.05 0.10 -15.79
N ASN A 282 8.05 -0.47 -17.00
CA ASN A 282 9.27 -0.87 -17.69
C ASN A 282 10.20 0.31 -17.94
N LYS A 283 9.65 1.45 -18.40
CA LYS A 283 10.40 2.68 -18.66
C LYS A 283 11.00 3.27 -17.38
N MET A 284 10.21 3.34 -16.31
CA MET A 284 10.67 3.90 -15.03
C MET A 284 11.73 3.01 -14.38
N THR A 285 11.51 1.70 -14.40
CA THR A 285 12.51 0.74 -13.91
C THR A 285 13.80 0.83 -14.73
N ALA A 286 13.72 0.91 -16.05
CA ALA A 286 14.92 1.09 -16.89
C ALA A 286 15.69 2.35 -16.50
N ALA A 287 15.00 3.47 -16.28
CA ALA A 287 15.61 4.73 -15.86
C ALA A 287 16.36 4.60 -14.52
N VAL A 288 15.78 3.90 -13.54
CA VAL A 288 16.44 3.62 -12.26
C VAL A 288 17.65 2.69 -12.46
N ARG A 289 17.47 1.61 -13.26
CA ARG A 289 18.55 0.61 -13.49
C ARG A 289 19.75 1.13 -14.29
N GLU A 290 19.59 2.23 -15.02
CA GLU A 290 20.74 2.95 -15.61
C GLU A 290 21.72 3.49 -14.54
N VAL A 291 21.24 3.71 -13.33
CA VAL A 291 21.99 4.38 -12.26
C VAL A 291 22.36 3.41 -11.12
N THR A 292 21.41 2.56 -10.72
CA THR A 292 21.60 1.65 -9.59
C THR A 292 20.89 0.32 -9.82
N PRO A 293 21.51 -0.82 -9.46
CA PRO A 293 20.85 -2.11 -9.47
C PRO A 293 19.93 -2.31 -8.26
N ASN A 294 19.91 -1.38 -7.31
CA ASN A 294 19.31 -1.53 -6.00
C ASN A 294 17.86 -1.00 -5.94
N GLY A 295 17.17 -1.44 -4.90
CA GLY A 295 15.76 -1.13 -4.67
C GLY A 295 14.85 -2.04 -5.50
N ILE A 296 13.84 -2.59 -4.84
CA ILE A 296 12.81 -3.41 -5.45
C ILE A 296 11.88 -2.51 -6.25
N ALA A 297 11.53 -2.89 -7.48
CA ALA A 297 10.56 -2.17 -8.30
C ALA A 297 9.14 -2.61 -7.90
N PHE A 298 8.33 -1.69 -7.45
CA PHE A 298 6.96 -1.95 -7.04
C PHE A 298 6.00 -1.74 -8.21
N ALA A 299 5.09 -2.68 -8.40
CA ALA A 299 3.95 -2.56 -9.29
C ALA A 299 2.69 -2.41 -8.45
N ASP A 300 2.15 -1.21 -8.40
CA ASP A 300 0.86 -0.93 -7.79
C ASP A 300 -0.29 -1.46 -8.68
N ASN A 301 -1.50 -1.50 -8.17
CA ASN A 301 -2.67 -1.78 -8.98
C ASN A 301 -3.36 -0.49 -9.43
N CYS A 302 -4.06 -0.55 -10.56
CA CYS A 302 -4.93 0.55 -10.98
C CYS A 302 -5.93 0.93 -9.88
N TYR A 303 -6.20 2.22 -9.68
CA TYR A 303 -7.16 2.75 -8.70
C TYR A 303 -8.46 1.93 -8.59
N TYR A 304 -9.05 1.54 -9.71
CA TYR A 304 -10.27 0.74 -9.69
C TYR A 304 -10.07 -0.71 -9.21
N SER A 305 -8.85 -1.22 -9.22
CA SER A 305 -8.56 -2.57 -8.69
C SER A 305 -8.55 -2.61 -7.16
N ASN A 306 -8.52 -1.45 -6.47
CA ASN A 306 -8.79 -1.36 -5.04
C ASN A 306 -10.17 -1.90 -4.67
N LEU A 307 -11.08 -1.95 -5.65
CA LEU A 307 -12.43 -2.51 -5.54
C LEU A 307 -12.52 -3.98 -5.98
N GLY A 308 -11.39 -4.68 -6.18
CA GLY A 308 -11.38 -6.07 -6.61
C GLY A 308 -11.66 -6.29 -8.10
N ILE A 309 -11.58 -5.25 -8.94
CA ILE A 309 -11.50 -5.47 -10.38
C ILE A 309 -10.13 -6.10 -10.67
N PRO A 310 -10.07 -7.24 -11.39
CA PRO A 310 -8.82 -7.95 -11.61
C PRO A 310 -7.72 -7.06 -12.17
N CYS A 311 -6.57 -7.04 -11.51
CA CYS A 311 -5.36 -6.37 -11.97
C CYS A 311 -4.63 -7.28 -12.98
N ALA A 312 -4.34 -6.75 -14.14
CA ALA A 312 -3.67 -7.47 -15.22
C ALA A 312 -2.25 -6.94 -15.50
N VAL A 313 -1.69 -6.14 -14.58
CA VAL A 313 -0.33 -5.59 -14.73
C VAL A 313 0.65 -6.70 -15.12
N PRO A 314 1.44 -6.54 -16.20
CA PRO A 314 2.43 -7.54 -16.61
C PRO A 314 3.64 -7.51 -15.67
N PRO A 315 4.45 -8.59 -15.64
CA PRO A 315 5.75 -8.54 -14.98
C PRO A 315 6.60 -7.39 -15.54
N ILE A 316 7.27 -6.66 -14.65
CA ILE A 316 8.18 -5.60 -15.05
C ILE A 316 9.35 -6.21 -15.83
N ALA A 317 9.71 -5.58 -16.95
CA ALA A 317 10.83 -6.00 -17.78
C ALA A 317 11.67 -4.79 -18.23
N VAL A 318 13.00 -4.94 -18.18
CA VAL A 318 13.96 -3.97 -18.69
C VAL A 318 14.63 -4.54 -19.91
N ASN A 319 14.54 -3.83 -21.05
CA ASN A 319 15.06 -4.30 -22.34
C ASN A 319 14.57 -5.71 -22.73
N GLY A 320 13.30 -6.01 -22.43
CA GLY A 320 12.68 -7.32 -22.73
C GLY A 320 13.07 -8.44 -21.77
N VAL A 321 13.91 -8.18 -20.77
CA VAL A 321 14.29 -9.14 -19.73
C VAL A 321 13.49 -8.86 -18.46
N ARG A 322 12.84 -9.90 -17.92
CA ARG A 322 12.10 -9.78 -16.65
C ARG A 322 12.99 -9.23 -15.54
N GLU A 323 12.55 -8.14 -14.90
CA GLU A 323 13.20 -7.62 -13.69
C GLU A 323 13.09 -8.66 -12.56
N LYS A 324 14.22 -8.99 -11.95
CA LYS A 324 14.25 -9.97 -10.86
C LYS A 324 13.80 -9.36 -9.53
N GLN A 325 14.15 -8.09 -9.30
CA GLN A 325 13.85 -7.38 -8.07
C GLN A 325 12.54 -6.59 -8.26
N GLN A 326 11.40 -7.29 -8.25
CA GLN A 326 10.07 -6.69 -8.37
C GLN A 326 9.11 -7.25 -7.33
N CYS A 327 8.13 -6.44 -6.95
CA CYS A 327 7.10 -6.74 -5.97
C CYS A 327 5.74 -6.28 -6.48
N PHE A 328 4.69 -7.03 -6.18
CA PHE A 328 3.32 -6.56 -6.37
C PHE A 328 2.85 -5.83 -5.12
N GLN A 329 2.29 -4.65 -5.31
CA GLN A 329 1.86 -3.75 -4.24
C GLN A 329 0.38 -3.45 -4.36
N PRO A 330 -0.50 -4.38 -3.95
CA PRO A 330 -1.94 -4.11 -4.01
C PRO A 330 -2.36 -3.12 -2.94
N HIS A 331 -3.35 -2.28 -3.30
CA HIS A 331 -4.19 -1.53 -2.38
C HIS A 331 -5.58 -2.15 -2.34
N GLY A 332 -6.25 -2.07 -1.20
CA GLY A 332 -7.61 -2.61 -1.09
C GLY A 332 -8.38 -2.03 0.10
N TYR A 333 -9.58 -1.53 -0.20
CA TYR A 333 -10.47 -0.94 0.79
C TYR A 333 -11.90 -1.42 0.61
N ASP A 334 -12.61 -1.56 1.72
CA ASP A 334 -14.04 -1.73 1.68
C ASP A 334 -14.72 -0.46 1.14
N LEU A 335 -15.84 -0.61 0.43
CA LEU A 335 -16.60 0.52 -0.15
C LEU A 335 -17.02 1.58 0.86
N THR A 336 -17.03 1.24 2.14
CA THR A 336 -17.41 2.14 3.23
C THR A 336 -16.26 2.99 3.73
N VAL A 337 -15.02 2.80 3.24
CA VAL A 337 -13.86 3.61 3.62
C VAL A 337 -14.14 5.11 3.38
N ASP A 338 -13.58 5.98 4.19
CA ASP A 338 -13.78 7.43 4.17
C ASP A 338 -15.25 7.88 4.38
N THR A 339 -16.10 7.01 4.91
CA THR A 339 -17.48 7.33 5.26
C THR A 339 -17.77 6.95 6.72
N PRO A 340 -18.80 7.54 7.35
CA PRO A 340 -19.26 7.12 8.67
C PRO A 340 -19.69 5.66 8.75
N ALA A 341 -20.01 5.04 7.61
CA ALA A 341 -20.39 3.64 7.50
C ALA A 341 -19.22 2.66 7.61
N TYR A 342 -17.97 3.11 7.73
CA TYR A 342 -16.81 2.23 7.86
C TYR A 342 -16.89 1.31 9.09
N ALA A 343 -17.60 1.72 10.13
CA ALA A 343 -17.92 0.85 11.27
C ALA A 343 -18.68 -0.45 10.88
N PHE A 344 -19.20 -0.52 9.67
CA PHE A 344 -19.95 -1.63 9.07
C PHE A 344 -19.26 -2.18 7.82
N ALA A 345 -17.94 -2.05 7.73
CA ALA A 345 -17.15 -2.63 6.65
C ALA A 345 -17.39 -4.14 6.53
N ASN A 346 -17.49 -4.64 5.29
CA ASN A 346 -17.93 -6.01 5.03
C ASN A 346 -16.73 -6.93 4.76
N ASN A 347 -16.46 -7.86 5.69
CA ASN A 347 -15.34 -8.79 5.60
C ASN A 347 -15.41 -9.70 4.36
N SER A 348 -16.61 -10.17 3.95
CA SER A 348 -16.68 -11.04 2.77
C SER A 348 -16.34 -10.29 1.48
N ARG A 349 -16.71 -9.02 1.38
CA ARG A 349 -16.37 -8.17 0.23
C ARG A 349 -14.87 -7.90 0.16
N ILE A 350 -14.24 -7.55 1.28
CA ILE A 350 -12.80 -7.29 1.31
C ILE A 350 -11.97 -8.56 1.08
N GLU A 351 -12.43 -9.70 1.55
CA GLU A 351 -11.83 -11.00 1.26
C GLU A 351 -11.84 -11.30 -0.24
N GLY A 352 -12.97 -11.05 -0.92
CA GLY A 352 -13.07 -11.16 -2.39
C GLY A 352 -12.11 -10.22 -3.13
N ILE A 353 -11.94 -8.97 -2.65
CA ILE A 353 -10.97 -8.01 -3.20
C ILE A 353 -9.54 -8.58 -3.09
N PHE A 354 -9.12 -8.99 -1.91
CA PHE A 354 -7.76 -9.52 -1.72
C PHE A 354 -7.54 -10.90 -2.34
N ALA A 355 -8.59 -11.70 -2.55
CA ALA A 355 -8.51 -12.92 -3.33
C ALA A 355 -8.14 -12.65 -4.80
N GLU A 356 -8.65 -11.57 -5.42
CA GLU A 356 -8.21 -11.13 -6.76
C GLU A 356 -6.76 -10.69 -6.77
N HIS A 357 -6.31 -9.96 -5.75
CA HIS A 357 -4.90 -9.59 -5.60
C HIS A 357 -4.02 -10.83 -5.41
N ARG A 358 -4.50 -11.86 -4.70
CA ARG A 358 -3.78 -13.14 -4.57
C ARG A 358 -3.61 -13.84 -5.91
N ARG A 359 -4.64 -13.85 -6.77
CA ARG A 359 -4.52 -14.39 -8.15
C ARG A 359 -3.49 -13.62 -8.96
N THR A 360 -3.46 -12.29 -8.83
CA THR A 360 -2.45 -11.44 -9.49
C THR A 360 -1.04 -11.77 -9.00
N GLN A 361 -0.82 -11.89 -7.69
CA GLN A 361 0.47 -12.32 -7.14
C GLN A 361 0.93 -13.66 -7.69
N GLN A 362 0.03 -14.65 -7.71
CA GLN A 362 0.34 -16.00 -8.23
C GLN A 362 0.73 -15.95 -9.71
N ARG A 363 0.05 -15.14 -10.52
CA ARG A 363 0.37 -14.94 -11.93
C ARG A 363 1.71 -14.24 -12.12
N LEU A 364 2.02 -13.25 -11.29
CA LEU A 364 3.27 -12.49 -11.35
C LEU A 364 4.44 -13.28 -10.75
N ASP A 365 4.19 -14.22 -9.85
CA ASP A 365 5.20 -14.94 -9.06
C ASP A 365 6.19 -13.97 -8.39
N THR A 366 5.67 -13.06 -7.58
CA THR A 366 6.40 -12.01 -6.87
C THR A 366 5.97 -11.94 -5.40
N PRO A 367 6.81 -11.44 -4.48
CA PRO A 367 6.35 -11.10 -3.14
C PRO A 367 5.31 -9.97 -3.18
N VAL A 368 4.59 -9.80 -2.07
CA VAL A 368 3.60 -8.74 -1.88
C VAL A 368 3.94 -7.88 -0.68
N VAL A 369 3.82 -6.57 -0.87
CA VAL A 369 3.54 -5.61 0.20
C VAL A 369 2.17 -5.01 -0.08
N VAL A 370 1.19 -5.22 0.79
CA VAL A 370 -0.06 -4.44 0.70
C VAL A 370 0.30 -2.99 1.01
N GLY A 371 0.34 -2.15 -0.03
CA GLY A 371 0.88 -0.79 0.05
C GLY A 371 -0.04 0.14 0.83
N GLU A 372 -1.35 -0.03 0.63
CA GLU A 372 -2.36 0.69 1.39
C GLU A 372 -3.54 -0.21 1.75
N TRP A 373 -3.96 -0.11 2.99
CA TRP A 373 -5.11 -0.80 3.55
C TRP A 373 -5.49 -0.19 4.89
N GLY A 374 -6.68 -0.46 5.39
CA GLY A 374 -7.12 0.02 6.69
C GLY A 374 -8.11 1.16 6.54
N GLY A 375 -7.80 2.32 7.07
CA GLY A 375 -8.74 3.42 7.25
C GLY A 375 -9.12 3.55 8.71
N GLY A 376 -9.96 4.52 9.06
CA GLY A 376 -10.40 4.77 10.41
C GLY A 376 -11.89 5.06 10.48
N GLY A 377 -12.47 4.98 11.66
CA GLY A 377 -13.87 5.26 11.93
C GLY A 377 -14.07 5.86 13.31
N GLU A 378 -15.25 6.38 13.58
CA GLU A 378 -15.62 6.82 14.91
C GLU A 378 -15.77 5.62 15.87
N GLY A 379 -15.19 5.72 17.07
CA GLY A 379 -15.21 4.67 18.09
C GLY A 379 -14.46 3.42 17.67
N ASP A 380 -14.83 2.26 18.22
CA ASP A 380 -14.07 1.01 18.08
C ASP A 380 -14.74 -0.04 17.17
N ARG A 381 -15.87 0.26 16.55
CA ARG A 381 -16.68 -0.71 15.80
C ARG A 381 -16.00 -1.20 14.51
N TRP A 382 -15.08 -0.44 13.95
CA TRP A 382 -14.29 -0.78 12.77
C TRP A 382 -13.07 -1.66 13.08
N LEU A 383 -12.62 -1.72 14.32
CA LEU A 383 -11.44 -2.49 14.73
C LEU A 383 -11.51 -4.00 14.43
N PRO A 384 -12.68 -4.68 14.55
CA PRO A 384 -12.79 -6.08 14.12
C PRO A 384 -12.48 -6.30 12.64
N HIS A 385 -12.78 -5.32 11.78
CA HIS A 385 -12.45 -5.38 10.36
C HIS A 385 -10.93 -5.29 10.12
N VAL A 386 -10.24 -4.42 10.85
CA VAL A 386 -8.76 -4.34 10.82
C VAL A 386 -8.13 -5.65 11.26
N ARG A 387 -8.65 -6.28 12.32
CA ARG A 387 -8.18 -7.58 12.77
C ARG A 387 -8.34 -8.65 11.68
N PHE A 388 -9.51 -8.71 11.06
CA PHE A 388 -9.77 -9.62 9.95
C PHE A 388 -8.75 -9.44 8.81
N LEU A 389 -8.44 -8.19 8.44
CA LEU A 389 -7.44 -7.89 7.41
C LEU A 389 -6.04 -8.37 7.80
N MET A 390 -5.61 -8.12 9.04
CA MET A 390 -4.33 -8.61 9.53
C MET A 390 -4.25 -10.15 9.50
N ASP A 391 -5.30 -10.85 9.93
CA ASP A 391 -5.37 -12.30 9.90
C ASP A 391 -5.35 -12.84 8.45
N LEU A 392 -5.97 -12.13 7.53
CA LEU A 392 -5.96 -12.45 6.09
C LEU A 392 -4.54 -12.32 5.52
N PHE A 393 -3.83 -11.22 5.81
CA PHE A 393 -2.46 -10.99 5.33
C PHE A 393 -1.48 -12.01 5.92
N ASP A 394 -1.61 -12.34 7.21
CA ASP A 394 -0.84 -13.42 7.84
C ASP A 394 -1.05 -14.76 7.11
N SER A 395 -2.31 -15.09 6.75
CA SER A 395 -2.63 -16.33 6.03
C SER A 395 -2.03 -16.39 4.62
N TYR A 396 -1.84 -15.23 3.99
CA TYR A 396 -1.20 -15.10 2.67
C TYR A 396 0.32 -14.93 2.77
N GLN A 397 0.87 -14.78 3.98
CA GLN A 397 2.27 -14.45 4.25
C GLN A 397 2.69 -13.14 3.57
N TRP A 398 1.81 -12.15 3.58
CA TRP A 398 2.03 -10.86 2.96
C TRP A 398 2.60 -9.84 3.94
N SER A 399 3.55 -9.07 3.46
CA SER A 399 3.96 -7.82 4.09
C SER A 399 2.90 -6.75 3.87
N ASN A 400 2.85 -5.75 4.74
CA ASN A 400 1.85 -4.70 4.63
C ASN A 400 2.30 -3.37 5.23
N ALA A 401 1.70 -2.26 4.78
CA ALA A 401 1.86 -0.92 5.33
C ALA A 401 0.48 -0.30 5.58
N TYR A 402 0.12 -0.11 6.84
CA TYR A 402 -1.18 0.48 7.22
C TYR A 402 -1.30 1.93 6.74
N PHE A 403 -2.42 2.32 6.17
CA PHE A 403 -2.69 3.69 5.76
C PHE A 403 -3.58 4.40 6.80
N CYS A 404 -3.09 5.42 7.51
CA CYS A 404 -1.73 5.95 7.53
C CYS A 404 -1.40 6.51 8.92
N TYR A 405 -0.14 6.89 9.13
CA TYR A 405 0.30 7.66 10.29
C TYR A 405 -0.46 8.99 10.35
N GLY A 406 -0.85 9.40 11.54
CA GLY A 406 -1.49 10.67 11.82
C GLY A 406 -1.32 11.08 13.28
N GLN A 407 -1.90 12.22 13.65
CA GLN A 407 -1.87 12.68 15.03
C GLN A 407 -2.43 11.59 15.98
N ASP A 408 -1.75 11.38 17.11
CA ASP A 408 -2.13 10.39 18.13
C ASP A 408 -2.19 8.92 17.64
N PHE A 409 -1.61 8.61 16.47
CA PHE A 409 -1.64 7.27 15.86
C PHE A 409 -1.25 6.17 16.84
N PHE A 410 -0.12 6.34 17.55
CA PHE A 410 0.39 5.34 18.49
C PHE A 410 -0.42 5.23 19.80
N ALA A 411 -1.32 6.17 20.07
CA ALA A 411 -2.21 6.14 21.23
C ALA A 411 -3.58 5.50 20.92
N GLN A 412 -3.86 5.19 19.65
CA GLN A 412 -5.15 4.64 19.24
C GLN A 412 -5.29 3.17 19.64
N PRO A 413 -6.53 2.69 19.92
CA PRO A 413 -6.82 1.26 20.15
C PRO A 413 -6.40 0.35 18.99
N LEU A 414 -6.33 0.88 17.78
CA LEU A 414 -5.80 0.25 16.59
C LEU A 414 -4.43 -0.42 16.82
N MET A 415 -3.55 0.22 17.60
CA MET A 415 -2.20 -0.30 17.86
C MET A 415 -2.20 -1.65 18.55
N GLN A 416 -3.24 -1.99 19.33
CA GLN A 416 -3.38 -3.32 19.93
C GLN A 416 -3.63 -4.43 18.91
N ILE A 417 -3.98 -4.05 17.68
CA ILE A 417 -4.25 -4.99 16.58
C ILE A 417 -3.07 -5.07 15.62
N ILE A 418 -2.52 -3.93 15.21
CA ILE A 418 -1.48 -3.89 14.18
C ILE A 418 -0.06 -4.08 14.74
N ALA A 419 0.20 -3.68 16.00
CA ALA A 419 1.44 -4.02 16.72
C ALA A 419 1.29 -5.42 17.34
N ARG A 420 1.40 -6.47 16.54
CA ARG A 420 1.13 -7.87 16.88
C ARG A 420 2.35 -8.76 16.63
N PRO A 421 2.40 -9.96 17.24
CA PRO A 421 3.44 -10.93 16.95
C PRO A 421 3.48 -11.30 15.46
N TYR A 422 4.68 -11.37 14.87
CA TYR A 422 4.88 -11.85 13.52
C TYR A 422 6.33 -12.32 13.30
N PRO A 423 6.60 -13.19 12.30
CA PRO A 423 7.95 -13.67 12.02
C PRO A 423 8.70 -12.65 11.16
N MET A 424 9.59 -11.86 11.76
CA MET A 424 10.37 -10.82 11.05
C MET A 424 11.37 -11.42 10.05
N ALA A 425 12.00 -12.56 10.43
CA ALA A 425 12.94 -13.27 9.59
C ALA A 425 12.86 -14.77 9.93
N VAL A 426 12.68 -15.62 8.95
CA VAL A 426 12.58 -17.07 9.11
C VAL A 426 13.71 -17.75 8.36
N ALA A 427 14.51 -18.50 9.08
CA ALA A 427 15.59 -19.29 8.51
C ALA A 427 15.00 -20.49 7.75
N GLY A 428 14.64 -20.27 6.49
CA GLY A 428 14.03 -21.25 5.60
C GLY A 428 12.65 -20.83 5.06
N THR A 429 11.79 -21.83 4.84
CA THR A 429 10.49 -21.64 4.18
C THR A 429 9.36 -21.67 5.18
N ILE A 430 8.55 -20.62 5.22
CA ILE A 430 7.33 -20.52 6.04
C ILE A 430 6.25 -21.41 5.41
N GLN A 431 5.67 -22.34 6.20
CA GLN A 431 4.45 -23.06 5.83
C GLN A 431 3.20 -22.27 6.25
N SER A 432 3.17 -21.87 7.53
CA SER A 432 2.07 -21.06 8.07
C SER A 432 2.53 -20.27 9.29
N TYR A 433 1.90 -19.14 9.53
CA TYR A 433 1.91 -18.49 10.85
C TYR A 433 0.58 -17.84 11.13
N ALA A 434 0.24 -17.70 12.41
CA ALA A 434 -0.98 -17.04 12.85
C ALA A 434 -0.85 -16.49 14.28
N TYR A 435 -1.52 -15.38 14.53
CA TYR A 435 -1.74 -14.85 15.87
C TYR A 435 -3.23 -14.87 16.23
N GLN A 436 -3.59 -15.68 17.20
CA GLN A 436 -4.95 -15.75 17.75
C GLN A 436 -5.10 -14.73 18.88
N SER A 437 -5.69 -13.58 18.59
CA SER A 437 -5.76 -12.44 19.51
C SER A 437 -6.57 -12.72 20.78
N GLU A 438 -7.61 -13.56 20.72
CA GLU A 438 -8.45 -13.92 21.87
C GLU A 438 -7.69 -14.80 22.88
N SER A 439 -6.99 -15.81 22.39
CA SER A 439 -6.12 -16.67 23.20
C SER A 439 -4.72 -16.11 23.41
N LYS A 440 -4.38 -15.01 22.74
CA LYS A 440 -3.03 -14.39 22.74
C LYS A 440 -1.92 -15.38 22.35
N ARG A 441 -2.22 -16.29 21.44
CA ARG A 441 -1.34 -17.37 21.02
C ARG A 441 -0.80 -17.12 19.63
N PHE A 442 0.52 -17.11 19.50
CA PHE A 442 1.22 -17.06 18.22
C PHE A 442 1.74 -18.47 17.88
N THR A 443 1.62 -18.85 16.60
CA THR A 443 2.16 -20.12 16.06
C THR A 443 2.91 -19.84 14.76
N LEU A 444 4.03 -20.51 14.54
CA LEU A 444 4.80 -20.50 13.31
C LEU A 444 5.21 -21.94 12.97
N GLU A 445 4.91 -22.37 11.74
CA GLU A 445 5.37 -23.63 11.16
C GLU A 445 6.25 -23.32 9.95
N PHE A 446 7.44 -23.87 9.91
CA PHE A 446 8.42 -23.60 8.86
C PHE A 446 9.38 -24.78 8.66
N THR A 447 10.07 -24.81 7.54
CA THR A 447 11.17 -25.75 7.30
C THR A 447 12.48 -24.99 7.39
N GLN A 448 13.26 -25.26 8.43
CA GLN A 448 14.59 -24.69 8.62
C GLN A 448 15.56 -25.28 7.57
N ASP A 449 16.30 -24.42 6.86
CA ASP A 449 17.25 -24.79 5.80
C ASP A 449 18.73 -24.53 6.14
N GLY A 450 19.02 -24.02 7.34
CA GLY A 450 20.36 -23.67 7.79
C GLY A 450 20.77 -22.21 7.51
N SER A 451 19.86 -21.37 7.04
CA SER A 451 20.14 -19.95 6.70
C SER A 451 20.28 -19.02 7.90
N GLY A 452 20.39 -19.52 9.13
CA GLY A 452 20.60 -18.72 10.34
C GLY A 452 19.49 -18.88 11.38
N SER A 453 19.32 -17.87 12.24
CA SER A 453 18.31 -17.84 13.32
C SER A 453 16.99 -17.28 12.81
N THR A 454 15.88 -17.84 13.29
CA THR A 454 14.54 -17.27 13.09
C THR A 454 14.27 -16.16 14.10
N GLN A 455 13.74 -15.02 13.67
CA GLN A 455 13.43 -13.85 14.51
C GLN A 455 11.92 -13.58 14.50
N ILE A 456 11.35 -13.49 15.71
CA ILE A 456 9.93 -13.19 15.92
C ILE A 456 9.81 -11.91 16.75
N TYR A 457 9.07 -10.92 16.25
CA TYR A 457 8.68 -9.76 17.03
C TYR A 457 7.52 -10.11 17.97
N LEU A 458 7.61 -9.68 19.21
CA LEU A 458 6.55 -9.76 20.22
C LEU A 458 6.32 -8.36 20.82
N PRO A 459 5.08 -7.86 20.88
CA PRO A 459 4.78 -6.52 21.41
C PRO A 459 4.98 -6.39 22.93
N ARG A 460 5.22 -7.50 23.63
CA ARG A 460 5.52 -7.60 25.05
C ARG A 460 6.16 -8.96 25.37
N ALA A 461 6.67 -9.12 26.58
CA ALA A 461 7.17 -10.39 27.07
C ALA A 461 6.10 -11.50 27.00
N TYR A 462 6.52 -12.72 26.73
CA TYR A 462 5.68 -13.91 26.65
C TYR A 462 5.56 -14.60 28.03
N GLN A 463 4.46 -15.36 28.21
CA GLN A 463 4.23 -16.18 29.43
C GLN A 463 4.89 -17.55 29.30
N SER A 464 4.78 -18.16 28.12
CA SER A 464 5.42 -19.43 27.81
C SER A 464 5.77 -19.54 26.34
N MET A 465 6.76 -20.37 26.04
CA MET A 465 7.19 -20.62 24.67
C MET A 465 7.61 -22.09 24.52
N GLU A 466 7.10 -22.71 23.48
CA GLU A 466 7.58 -23.99 22.95
C GLU A 466 8.34 -23.71 21.65
N ALA A 467 9.65 -23.87 21.68
CA ALA A 467 10.51 -23.62 20.51
C ALA A 467 11.59 -24.70 20.41
N PRO A 468 11.96 -25.10 19.19
CA PRO A 468 13.07 -26.02 18.97
C PRO A 468 14.41 -25.27 19.08
N GLY A 469 15.36 -25.82 19.82
CA GLY A 469 16.73 -25.30 19.91
C GLY A 469 16.94 -24.13 20.89
N GLU A 470 18.07 -23.44 20.72
CA GLU A 470 18.45 -22.35 21.60
C GLU A 470 17.65 -21.09 21.29
N THR A 471 17.32 -20.37 22.37
CA THR A 471 16.49 -19.16 22.29
C THR A 471 17.18 -18.00 22.98
N ARG A 472 17.19 -16.83 22.32
CA ARG A 472 17.66 -15.56 22.89
C ARG A 472 16.55 -14.52 22.80
N VAL A 473 16.41 -13.72 23.85
CA VAL A 473 15.46 -12.61 23.90
C VAL A 473 16.23 -11.31 23.82
N LEU A 474 15.95 -10.53 22.79
CA LEU A 474 16.57 -9.24 22.53
C LEU A 474 15.55 -8.15 22.88
N PRO A 475 15.78 -7.38 23.95
CA PRO A 475 14.88 -6.29 24.32
C PRO A 475 14.93 -5.17 23.28
N ILE A 476 13.79 -4.49 23.12
CA ILE A 476 13.71 -3.25 22.33
C ILE A 476 13.73 -2.08 23.31
N ASP A 477 14.74 -1.24 23.22
CA ASP A 477 14.99 -0.15 24.16
C ASP A 477 13.78 0.77 24.35
N GLY A 478 13.44 1.00 25.62
CA GLY A 478 12.31 1.86 26.00
C GLY A 478 10.94 1.30 25.60
N SER A 479 10.80 -0.02 25.50
CA SER A 479 9.55 -0.73 25.18
C SER A 479 9.43 -2.02 26.00
N GLU A 480 8.20 -2.54 26.14
CA GLU A 480 7.96 -3.91 26.64
C GLU A 480 8.14 -4.96 25.52
N ALA A 481 8.30 -4.51 24.28
CA ALA A 481 8.46 -5.37 23.11
C ALA A 481 9.83 -6.04 23.10
N VAL A 482 9.88 -7.23 22.52
CA VAL A 482 11.10 -8.01 22.39
C VAL A 482 11.17 -8.66 21.00
N ILE A 483 12.39 -8.96 20.55
CA ILE A 483 12.64 -9.89 19.44
C ILE A 483 13.13 -11.20 20.04
N VAL A 484 12.49 -12.29 19.67
CA VAL A 484 12.94 -13.63 20.06
C VAL A 484 13.72 -14.23 18.88
N GLU A 485 14.99 -14.54 19.11
CA GLU A 485 15.84 -15.31 18.19
C GLU A 485 15.84 -16.78 18.58
N ILE A 486 15.71 -17.66 17.58
CA ILE A 486 15.61 -19.11 17.75
C ILE A 486 16.55 -19.79 16.76
N ASP A 487 17.54 -20.51 17.32
CA ASP A 487 18.47 -21.35 16.54
C ASP A 487 17.90 -22.78 16.46
N ALA A 488 16.96 -22.98 15.53
CA ALA A 488 16.29 -24.25 15.34
C ALA A 488 17.13 -25.22 14.51
N PRO A 489 17.05 -26.55 14.74
CA PRO A 489 17.71 -27.54 13.89
C PRO A 489 17.08 -27.58 12.48
N VAL A 490 17.86 -28.06 11.49
CA VAL A 490 17.38 -28.21 10.10
C VAL A 490 16.21 -29.20 10.03
N GLY A 491 15.20 -28.90 9.22
CA GLY A 491 14.00 -29.70 9.01
C GLY A 491 12.72 -29.00 9.42
N ALA A 492 11.62 -29.73 9.48
CA ALA A 492 10.31 -29.20 9.86
C ALA A 492 10.29 -28.77 11.33
N GLN A 493 9.86 -27.54 11.58
CA GLN A 493 9.89 -26.90 12.89
C GLN A 493 8.54 -26.24 13.21
N ARG A 494 8.25 -26.18 14.50
CA ARG A 494 7.08 -25.50 15.03
C ARG A 494 7.43 -24.70 16.27
N ILE A 495 6.97 -23.46 16.30
CA ILE A 495 7.11 -22.56 17.43
C ILE A 495 5.70 -22.17 17.90
N VAL A 496 5.49 -22.21 19.22
CA VAL A 496 4.24 -21.75 19.85
C VAL A 496 4.61 -20.79 20.99
N ILE A 497 4.03 -19.61 20.97
CA ILE A 497 4.29 -18.57 21.99
C ILE A 497 2.96 -18.12 22.56
N GLN A 498 2.87 -18.10 23.89
CA GLN A 498 1.74 -17.57 24.66
C GLN A 498 2.11 -16.22 25.25
N LEU A 499 1.36 -15.14 24.92
CA LEU A 499 1.56 -13.80 25.43
C LEU A 499 0.63 -13.46 26.59
#